data_c190458261c437f31477c65988756c8b
#
_entry.id   c190458261c437f31477c65988756c8b
#
_cell.length_a   1.000
_cell.length_b   1.000
_cell.length_c   1.000
_cell.angle_alpha   90.00
_cell.angle_beta   90.00
_cell.angle_gamma   90.00
#
_symmetry.space_group_name_H-M   'P 1'
#
loop_
_entity.id
_entity.type
_entity.pdbx_description
1 polymer ?
#
loop_
_entity_poly.entity_id
_entity_poly.type
_entity_poly.pdbx_seq_one_letter_code
_entity_poly.pdbx_strand_id
1 'polypeptide(L)'
;MSAGDFWDKRESAQKVVDEVSRLKKKIEPLIVAEGKLADLVTLVELGEDEESRGQSEVAAEIEGELENFLPQVDRLELAALLSDPLDKNNCILSINAGAGGTESCDWANMLLR
;
A
#
# COMPACT_ATOMS: atom_id res chain seq x y z
N MET A 1 14.97 14.82 -17.13
CA MET A 1 14.54 16.15 -16.63
C MET A 1 15.65 17.20 -16.62
N SER A 2 16.85 16.84 -17.00
CA SER A 2 18.04 17.75 -16.99
C SER A 2 18.38 18.39 -18.33
N ALA A 3 17.55 18.18 -19.37
CA ALA A 3 17.73 18.90 -20.64
C ALA A 3 17.24 20.35 -20.49
N GLY A 4 18.07 21.31 -20.93
CA GLY A 4 17.82 22.74 -20.70
C GLY A 4 16.56 23.31 -21.33
N ASP A 5 15.99 22.61 -22.32
CA ASP A 5 14.76 22.97 -23.05
C ASP A 5 13.50 22.22 -22.57
N PHE A 6 13.64 21.39 -21.51
CA PHE A 6 12.52 20.57 -20.99
C PHE A 6 11.33 21.42 -20.53
N TRP A 7 11.61 22.58 -19.94
CA TRP A 7 10.59 23.48 -19.39
C TRP A 7 10.00 24.47 -20.38
N ASP A 8 10.58 24.58 -21.59
CA ASP A 8 10.11 25.50 -22.62
C ASP A 8 8.75 25.05 -23.22
N LYS A 9 8.46 23.72 -23.11
CA LYS A 9 7.16 23.16 -23.53
C LYS A 9 6.37 22.72 -22.30
N ARG A 10 5.76 23.68 -21.60
CA ARG A 10 5.06 23.48 -20.34
C ARG A 10 4.09 22.29 -20.31
N GLU A 11 3.29 22.12 -21.38
CA GLU A 11 2.32 21.01 -21.44
C GLU A 11 2.98 19.63 -21.52
N SER A 12 4.06 19.51 -22.29
CA SER A 12 4.81 18.25 -22.39
C SER A 12 5.59 17.95 -21.11
N ALA A 13 6.16 18.97 -20.49
CA ALA A 13 6.83 18.85 -19.19
C ALA A 13 5.85 18.39 -18.11
N GLN A 14 4.66 18.98 -18.05
CA GLN A 14 3.63 18.58 -17.10
C GLN A 14 3.21 17.11 -17.27
N LYS A 15 2.97 16.65 -18.49
CA LYS A 15 2.64 15.25 -18.77
C LYS A 15 3.73 14.28 -18.29
N VAL A 16 5.00 14.63 -18.48
CA VAL A 16 6.13 13.81 -18.02
C VAL A 16 6.20 13.81 -16.50
N VAL A 17 6.00 14.95 -15.84
CA VAL A 17 5.97 15.06 -14.37
C VAL A 17 4.83 14.23 -13.78
N ASP A 18 3.64 14.30 -14.37
CA ASP A 18 2.47 13.54 -13.94
C ASP A 18 2.71 12.02 -14.12
N GLU A 19 3.30 11.61 -15.24
CA GLU A 19 3.65 10.22 -15.48
C GLU A 19 4.71 9.71 -14.50
N VAL A 20 5.77 10.48 -14.25
CA VAL A 20 6.81 10.13 -13.27
C VAL A 20 6.20 10.03 -11.87
N SER A 21 5.32 10.95 -11.50
CA SER A 21 4.64 10.94 -10.20
C SER A 21 3.73 9.71 -10.06
N ARG A 22 3.03 9.34 -11.13
CA ARG A 22 2.19 8.14 -11.19
C ARG A 22 3.01 6.85 -11.02
N LEU A 23 4.14 6.76 -11.71
CA LEU A 23 5.05 5.61 -11.61
C LEU A 23 5.70 5.52 -10.23
N LYS A 24 6.14 6.64 -9.67
CA LYS A 24 6.69 6.68 -8.31
C LYS A 24 5.70 6.17 -7.28
N LYS A 25 4.44 6.65 -7.30
CA LYS A 25 3.39 6.18 -6.38
C LYS A 25 3.14 4.67 -6.43
N LYS A 26 3.45 4.01 -7.56
CA LYS A 26 3.35 2.55 -7.70
C LYS A 26 4.58 1.82 -7.17
N ILE A 27 5.76 2.39 -7.35
CA ILE A 27 7.04 1.73 -7.08
C ILE A 27 7.52 2.00 -5.65
N GLU A 28 7.36 3.22 -5.15
CA GLU A 28 7.83 3.59 -3.81
C GLU A 28 7.31 2.69 -2.68
N PRO A 29 6.01 2.32 -2.64
CA PRO A 29 5.52 1.42 -1.59
C PRO A 29 6.16 0.03 -1.64
N LEU A 30 6.50 -0.45 -2.84
CA LEU A 30 7.19 -1.72 -3.03
C LEU A 30 8.63 -1.68 -2.51
N ILE A 31 9.37 -0.60 -2.85
CA ILE A 31 10.74 -0.38 -2.37
C ILE A 31 10.77 -0.27 -0.84
N VAL A 32 9.80 0.44 -0.26
CA VAL A 32 9.68 0.57 1.20
C VAL A 32 9.39 -0.80 1.84
N ALA A 33 8.51 -1.60 1.25
CA ALA A 33 8.20 -2.94 1.76
C ALA A 33 9.41 -3.88 1.65
N GLU A 34 10.16 -3.82 0.55
CA GLU A 34 11.39 -4.59 0.36
C GLU A 34 12.46 -4.22 1.39
N GLY A 35 12.64 -2.91 1.67
CA GLY A 35 13.53 -2.43 2.72
C GLY A 35 13.14 -2.96 4.10
N LYS A 36 11.86 -2.84 4.47
CA LYS A 36 11.35 -3.36 5.75
C LYS A 36 11.50 -4.88 5.88
N LEU A 37 11.30 -5.61 4.79
CA LEU A 37 11.53 -7.06 4.79
C LEU A 37 13.01 -7.40 5.06
N ALA A 38 13.93 -6.67 4.44
CA ALA A 38 15.36 -6.85 4.68
C ALA A 38 15.75 -6.53 6.15
N ASP A 39 15.17 -5.46 6.71
CA ASP A 39 15.36 -5.11 8.12
C ASP A 39 14.83 -6.21 9.05
N LEU A 40 13.62 -6.76 8.78
CA LEU A 40 13.05 -7.86 9.54
C LEU A 40 13.90 -9.13 9.47
N VAL A 41 14.42 -9.48 8.28
CA VAL A 41 15.33 -10.63 8.12
C VAL A 41 16.58 -10.44 8.97
N THR A 42 17.17 -9.25 8.96
CA THR A 42 18.34 -8.94 9.79
C THR A 42 18.01 -9.04 11.28
N LEU A 43 16.83 -8.59 11.69
CA LEU A 43 16.36 -8.67 13.08
C LEU A 43 16.19 -10.14 13.52
N VAL A 44 15.67 -11.00 12.64
CA VAL A 44 15.56 -12.44 12.91
C VAL A 44 16.92 -13.08 13.08
N GLU A 45 17.88 -12.79 12.19
CA GLU A 45 19.25 -13.31 12.29
C GLU A 45 19.93 -12.89 13.60
N LEU A 46 19.76 -11.64 14.02
CA LEU A 46 20.24 -11.14 15.30
C LEU A 46 19.55 -11.84 16.48
N GLY A 47 18.23 -12.06 16.37
CA GLY A 47 17.44 -12.74 17.39
C GLY A 47 17.87 -14.20 17.60
N GLU A 48 18.18 -14.93 16.53
CA GLU A 48 18.71 -16.30 16.60
C GLU A 48 20.07 -16.35 17.33
N ASP A 49 20.92 -15.37 17.08
CA ASP A 49 22.20 -15.23 17.79
C ASP A 49 22.02 -14.92 19.29
N GLU A 50 21.05 -14.10 19.65
CA GLU A 50 20.74 -13.73 21.03
C GLU A 50 20.04 -14.86 21.79
N GLU A 51 19.12 -15.59 21.15
CA GLU A 51 18.46 -16.78 21.74
C GLU A 51 19.49 -17.85 22.11
N SER A 52 20.52 -18.01 21.27
CA SER A 52 21.68 -18.88 21.54
C SER A 52 22.45 -18.45 22.80
N ARG A 53 22.32 -17.19 23.23
CA ARG A 53 22.92 -16.61 24.44
C ARG A 53 21.96 -16.53 25.64
N GLY A 54 20.70 -17.00 25.48
CA GLY A 54 19.66 -16.98 26.52
C GLY A 54 18.96 -15.63 26.71
N GLN A 55 19.00 -14.77 25.70
CA GLN A 55 18.32 -13.46 25.68
C GLN A 55 17.15 -13.53 24.68
N SER A 56 15.92 -13.39 25.17
CA SER A 56 14.68 -13.57 24.38
C SER A 56 13.90 -12.26 24.18
N GLU A 57 14.54 -11.10 24.28
CA GLU A 57 13.83 -9.81 24.15
C GLU A 57 13.48 -9.46 22.70
N VAL A 58 14.26 -9.96 21.72
CA VAL A 58 14.09 -9.64 20.29
C VAL A 58 12.84 -10.28 19.69
N ALA A 59 12.36 -11.40 20.23
CA ALA A 59 11.18 -12.10 19.70
C ALA A 59 9.92 -11.23 19.74
N ALA A 60 9.68 -10.49 20.82
CA ALA A 60 8.53 -9.59 20.95
C ALA A 60 8.62 -8.39 19.99
N GLU A 61 9.83 -7.91 19.74
CA GLU A 61 10.07 -6.84 18.76
C GLU A 61 9.78 -7.31 17.33
N ILE A 62 10.24 -8.51 16.96
CA ILE A 62 9.95 -9.14 15.67
C ILE A 62 8.45 -9.32 15.47
N GLU A 63 7.73 -9.83 16.48
CA GLU A 63 6.27 -9.99 16.42
C GLU A 63 5.56 -8.65 16.19
N GLY A 64 5.93 -7.60 16.93
CA GLY A 64 5.35 -6.27 16.78
C GLY A 64 5.61 -5.64 15.41
N GLU A 65 6.83 -5.75 14.90
CA GLU A 65 7.18 -5.28 13.56
C GLU A 65 6.45 -6.07 12.47
N LEU A 66 6.30 -7.38 12.64
CA LEU A 66 5.59 -8.23 11.70
C LEU A 66 4.08 -7.89 11.65
N GLU A 67 3.44 -7.68 12.81
CA GLU A 67 2.04 -7.26 12.90
C GLU A 67 1.81 -5.92 12.19
N ASN A 68 2.76 -5.00 12.26
CA ASN A 68 2.69 -3.71 11.57
C ASN A 68 2.98 -3.82 10.07
N PHE A 69 3.75 -4.81 9.65
CA PHE A 69 4.16 -4.99 8.25
C PHE A 69 3.12 -5.74 7.43
N LEU A 70 2.48 -6.78 7.97
CA LEU A 70 1.48 -7.59 7.26
C LEU A 70 0.38 -6.77 6.59
N PRO A 71 -0.28 -5.78 7.25
CA PRO A 71 -1.30 -4.96 6.60
C PRO A 71 -0.78 -4.11 5.44
N GLN A 72 0.52 -3.82 5.41
CA GLN A 72 1.14 -3.09 4.31
C GLN A 72 1.33 -4.00 3.09
N VAL A 73 1.71 -5.26 3.31
CA VAL A 73 1.80 -6.30 2.26
C VAL A 73 0.42 -6.56 1.67
N ASP A 74 -0.62 -6.73 2.50
CA ASP A 74 -2.01 -6.94 2.04
C ASP A 74 -2.48 -5.80 1.12
N ARG A 75 -2.15 -4.56 1.47
CA ARG A 75 -2.47 -3.39 0.63
C ARG A 75 -1.71 -3.39 -0.70
N LEU A 76 -0.46 -3.83 -0.70
CA LEU A 76 0.34 -3.95 -1.93
C LEU A 76 -0.20 -5.05 -2.82
N GLU A 77 -0.59 -6.19 -2.24
CA GLU A 77 -1.22 -7.29 -2.97
C GLU A 77 -2.53 -6.84 -3.61
N LEU A 78 -3.40 -6.20 -2.84
CA LEU A 78 -4.65 -5.63 -3.37
C LEU A 78 -4.40 -4.63 -4.51
N ALA A 79 -3.41 -3.74 -4.35
CA ALA A 79 -3.04 -2.78 -5.38
C ALA A 79 -2.46 -3.44 -6.64
N ALA A 80 -1.78 -4.58 -6.50
CA ALA A 80 -1.28 -5.37 -7.62
C ALA A 80 -2.41 -6.10 -8.37
N LEU A 81 -3.41 -6.61 -7.65
CA LEU A 81 -4.62 -7.22 -8.23
C LEU A 81 -5.44 -6.20 -9.03
N LEU A 82 -5.52 -4.95 -8.56
CA LEU A 82 -6.21 -3.84 -9.22
C LEU A 82 -5.29 -3.15 -10.26
N SER A 83 -4.81 -3.91 -11.24
CA SER A 83 -3.83 -3.46 -12.24
C SER A 83 -4.41 -3.33 -13.66
N ASP A 84 -5.69 -3.64 -13.87
CA ASP A 84 -6.35 -3.50 -15.17
C ASP A 84 -6.38 -2.03 -15.63
N PRO A 85 -6.31 -1.75 -16.95
CA PRO A 85 -6.44 -0.40 -17.49
C PRO A 85 -7.71 0.34 -17.07
N LEU A 86 -8.78 -0.39 -16.74
CA LEU A 86 -10.06 0.18 -16.30
C LEU A 86 -10.12 0.48 -14.80
N ASP A 87 -9.30 -0.17 -13.97
CA ASP A 87 -9.29 -0.02 -12.51
C ASP A 87 -8.90 1.40 -12.04
N LYS A 88 -8.24 2.15 -12.90
CA LYS A 88 -7.90 3.57 -12.66
C LYS A 88 -9.03 4.55 -12.94
N ASN A 89 -10.13 4.08 -13.52
CA ASN A 89 -11.27 4.93 -13.86
C ASN A 89 -12.16 5.12 -12.63
N ASN A 90 -12.94 6.20 -12.64
CA ASN A 90 -13.96 6.43 -11.63
C ASN A 90 -15.03 5.36 -11.73
N CYS A 91 -15.56 4.91 -10.59
CA CYS A 91 -16.67 3.97 -10.53
C CYS A 91 -17.93 4.64 -9.95
N ILE A 92 -19.08 4.08 -10.27
CA ILE A 92 -20.36 4.41 -9.66
C ILE A 92 -20.74 3.22 -8.79
N LEU A 93 -20.79 3.46 -7.47
CA LEU A 93 -21.22 2.45 -6.50
C LEU A 93 -22.71 2.65 -6.20
N SER A 94 -23.50 1.58 -6.35
CA SER A 94 -24.91 1.57 -5.97
C SER A 94 -25.14 0.56 -4.84
N ILE A 95 -25.75 1.00 -3.76
CA ILE A 95 -26.12 0.16 -2.63
C ILE A 95 -27.65 0.08 -2.59
N ASN A 96 -28.18 -1.12 -2.78
CA ASN A 96 -29.62 -1.37 -2.77
C ASN A 96 -30.01 -2.10 -1.49
N ALA A 97 -30.98 -1.53 -0.76
CA ALA A 97 -31.56 -2.23 0.39
C ALA A 97 -32.33 -3.47 -0.07
N GLY A 98 -32.17 -4.59 0.65
CA GLY A 98 -32.92 -5.81 0.41
C GLY A 98 -34.34 -5.77 1.00
N ALA A 99 -35.00 -6.92 1.13
CA ALA A 99 -36.40 -7.06 1.56
C ALA A 99 -36.64 -6.88 3.08
N GLY A 100 -35.87 -6.03 3.75
CA GLY A 100 -35.94 -5.79 5.21
C GLY A 100 -36.68 -4.52 5.64
N GLY A 101 -37.43 -3.86 4.76
CA GLY A 101 -38.17 -2.64 5.08
C GLY A 101 -37.26 -1.48 5.46
N THR A 102 -37.71 -0.64 6.42
CA THR A 102 -37.01 0.58 6.86
C THR A 102 -35.63 0.27 7.43
N GLU A 103 -35.47 -0.80 8.18
CA GLU A 103 -34.20 -1.20 8.80
C GLU A 103 -33.12 -1.55 7.77
N SER A 104 -33.50 -2.18 6.65
CA SER A 104 -32.55 -2.45 5.57
C SER A 104 -32.12 -1.18 4.82
N CYS A 105 -33.02 -0.19 4.73
CA CYS A 105 -32.67 1.12 4.17
C CYS A 105 -31.68 1.88 5.08
N ASP A 106 -31.90 1.83 6.41
CA ASP A 106 -31.00 2.43 7.39
C ASP A 106 -29.63 1.75 7.36
N TRP A 107 -29.59 0.44 7.25
CA TRP A 107 -28.34 -0.32 7.09
C TRP A 107 -27.60 0.07 5.81
N ALA A 108 -28.29 0.15 4.68
CA ALA A 108 -27.69 0.61 3.43
C ALA A 108 -27.12 2.03 3.52
N ASN A 109 -27.83 2.94 4.21
CA ASN A 109 -27.33 4.29 4.49
C ASN A 109 -26.10 4.30 5.39
N MET A 110 -26.02 3.42 6.38
CA MET A 110 -24.81 3.28 7.23
C MET A 110 -23.62 2.79 6.43
N LEU A 111 -23.81 1.85 5.51
CA LEU A 111 -22.73 1.34 4.64
C LEU A 111 -22.27 2.38 3.60
N LEU A 112 -23.15 3.29 3.18
CA LEU A 112 -22.82 4.35 2.22
C LEU A 112 -21.95 5.45 2.85
N ARG A 113 -22.03 5.68 4.16
CA ARG A 113 -21.28 6.70 4.91
C ARG A 113 -19.89 6.24 5.28
#